data_0a428f51ca2eb0d4741556f047c3d53a
#
_entry.id   0a428f51ca2eb0d4741556f047c3d53a
#
_cell.length_a   1.000
_cell.length_b   1.000
_cell.length_c   1.000
_cell.angle_alpha   90.00
_cell.angle_beta   90.00
_cell.angle_gamma   90.00
#
_symmetry.space_group_name_H-M   'P 1'
#
loop_
_entity.id
_entity.type
_entity.pdbx_description
1 polymer ?
#
loop_
_entity_poly.entity_id
_entity_poly.type
_entity_poly.pdbx_seq_one_letter_code
_entity_poly.pdbx_strand_id
1 'polypeptide(L)'
;RLKLAPSLSINTMFAARLDELKSRGRVGNMTVYYATLKGIERFAGTHVRLSSVTPNWLTRYADFLDNEGKKQTTIAIHLRTLRAIINEARHAGLIKESQYPFGRGRYEIQSGAGRKMALTVEQIGQIANYDDGSEATARYRDYWLFLYLCNGINVADFVKLRYRDIVNGEICFVRQKTERTTRVRKEIRAIITDRMQKI
;
A
#
# COMPACT_ATOMS: atom_id res chain seq x y z
N ARG A 1 26.06 32.59 18.74
CA ARG A 1 24.79 31.99 19.20
C ARG A 1 24.22 31.22 18.04
N LEU A 2 24.45 29.88 18.02
CA LEU A 2 23.78 28.97 17.11
C LEU A 2 22.26 29.08 17.38
N LYS A 3 21.50 29.57 16.39
CA LYS A 3 20.05 29.42 16.39
C LYS A 3 19.79 27.92 16.36
N LEU A 4 19.29 27.33 17.46
CA LEU A 4 18.74 25.99 17.43
C LEU A 4 17.67 25.96 16.34
N ALA A 5 17.91 25.18 15.29
CA ALA A 5 16.88 24.85 14.32
C ALA A 5 15.64 24.34 15.08
N PRO A 6 14.42 24.73 14.69
CA PRO A 6 13.22 24.24 15.35
C PRO A 6 13.31 22.72 15.40
N SER A 7 13.10 22.15 16.59
CA SER A 7 13.25 20.70 16.83
C SER A 7 12.39 19.94 15.81
N LEU A 8 13.07 19.30 14.84
CA LEU A 8 12.40 18.64 13.72
C LEU A 8 11.50 17.55 14.28
N SER A 9 10.20 17.73 14.12
CA SER A 9 9.22 16.76 14.58
C SER A 9 8.93 15.72 13.48
N ILE A 10 8.51 14.53 13.87
CA ILE A 10 8.01 13.52 12.94
C ILE A 10 6.86 14.09 12.11
N ASN A 11 5.96 14.83 12.75
CA ASN A 11 4.79 15.42 12.11
C ASN A 11 5.20 16.36 10.96
N THR A 12 6.25 17.17 11.15
CA THR A 12 6.79 18.03 10.08
C THR A 12 7.34 17.22 8.91
N MET A 13 8.04 16.11 9.18
CA MET A 13 8.57 15.23 8.13
C MET A 13 7.45 14.51 7.38
N PHE A 14 6.40 14.05 8.07
CA PHE A 14 5.22 13.50 7.43
C PHE A 14 4.52 14.53 6.54
N ALA A 15 4.37 15.78 6.99
CA ALA A 15 3.75 16.84 6.22
C ALA A 15 4.53 17.09 4.92
N ALA A 16 5.85 17.25 5.00
CA ALA A 16 6.71 17.42 3.81
C ALA A 16 6.59 16.23 2.84
N ARG A 17 6.55 15.00 3.38
CA ARG A 17 6.37 13.80 2.55
C ARG A 17 5.00 13.73 1.89
N LEU A 18 3.94 14.15 2.57
CA LEU A 18 2.59 14.22 2.02
C LEU A 18 2.51 15.22 0.86
N ASP A 19 3.14 16.39 1.00
CA ASP A 19 3.21 17.39 -0.07
C ASP A 19 3.97 16.85 -1.30
N GLU A 20 5.08 16.16 -1.08
CA GLU A 20 5.82 15.50 -2.16
C GLU A 20 4.97 14.42 -2.87
N LEU A 21 4.28 13.58 -2.12
CA LEU A 21 3.42 12.53 -2.69
C LEU A 21 2.25 13.13 -3.48
N LYS A 22 1.68 14.22 -2.99
CA LYS A 22 0.62 14.98 -3.65
C LYS A 22 1.11 15.57 -4.99
N SER A 23 2.25 16.24 -4.99
CA SER A 23 2.84 16.84 -6.21
C SER A 23 3.17 15.78 -7.28
N ARG A 24 3.48 14.55 -6.86
CA ARG A 24 3.77 13.42 -7.75
C ARG A 24 2.53 12.59 -8.13
N GLY A 25 1.32 12.98 -7.70
CA GLY A 25 0.08 12.25 -7.96
C GLY A 25 0.03 10.83 -7.35
N ARG A 26 0.78 10.57 -6.26
CA ARG A 26 0.85 9.25 -5.61
C ARG A 26 -0.25 9.06 -4.56
N VAL A 27 -1.51 9.11 -4.98
CA VAL A 27 -2.69 9.10 -4.09
C VAL A 27 -2.70 7.91 -3.13
N GLY A 28 -2.45 6.69 -3.60
CA GLY A 28 -2.46 5.51 -2.74
C GLY A 28 -1.43 5.56 -1.61
N ASN A 29 -0.20 6.02 -1.90
CA ASN A 29 0.82 6.20 -0.87
C ASN A 29 0.45 7.35 0.08
N MET A 30 -0.05 8.46 -0.47
CA MET A 30 -0.49 9.61 0.31
C MET A 30 -1.52 9.20 1.38
N THR A 31 -2.51 8.37 1.02
CA THR A 31 -3.53 7.87 1.96
C THR A 31 -2.91 7.11 3.12
N VAL A 32 -1.93 6.23 2.85
CA VAL A 32 -1.24 5.45 3.89
C VAL A 32 -0.41 6.36 4.82
N TYR A 33 0.33 7.31 4.26
CA TYR A 33 1.11 8.27 5.06
C TYR A 33 0.21 9.17 5.90
N TYR A 34 -0.89 9.65 5.34
CA TYR A 34 -1.88 10.45 6.06
C TYR A 34 -2.53 9.68 7.22
N ALA A 35 -2.98 8.45 6.97
CA ALA A 35 -3.56 7.60 8.02
C ALA A 35 -2.55 7.33 9.15
N THR A 36 -1.28 7.10 8.81
CA THR A 36 -0.22 6.89 9.80
C THR A 36 0.02 8.15 10.62
N LEU A 37 0.13 9.32 9.98
CA LEU A 37 0.27 10.60 10.68
C LEU A 37 -0.89 10.83 11.66
N LYS A 38 -2.14 10.62 11.22
CA LYS A 38 -3.31 10.76 12.08
C LYS A 38 -3.30 9.76 13.25
N GLY A 39 -2.82 8.55 13.05
CA GLY A 39 -2.60 7.59 14.15
C GLY A 39 -1.58 8.08 15.16
N ILE A 40 -0.46 8.65 14.71
CA ILE A 40 0.57 9.22 15.58
C ILE A 40 0.02 10.44 16.36
N GLU A 41 -0.73 11.31 15.69
CA GLU A 41 -1.33 12.50 16.31
C GLU A 41 -2.31 12.12 17.44
N ARG A 42 -3.12 11.08 17.26
CA ARG A 42 -4.02 10.58 18.31
C ARG A 42 -3.26 9.98 19.48
N PHE A 43 -2.16 9.27 19.21
CA PHE A 43 -1.36 8.62 20.23
C PHE A 43 -0.48 9.58 21.03
N ALA A 44 0.19 10.52 20.35
CA ALA A 44 1.28 11.30 20.96
C ALA A 44 1.22 12.81 20.65
N GLY A 45 0.15 13.27 19.99
CA GLY A 45 -0.04 14.69 19.65
C GLY A 45 0.65 15.13 18.34
N THR A 46 0.52 16.42 18.07
CA THR A 46 0.92 17.02 16.78
C THR A 46 2.37 17.46 16.70
N HIS A 47 3.16 17.22 17.77
CA HIS A 47 4.56 17.61 17.82
C HIS A 47 5.43 16.55 18.50
N VAL A 48 5.67 15.44 17.79
CA VAL A 48 6.49 14.32 18.30
C VAL A 48 7.94 14.52 17.85
N ARG A 49 8.86 14.68 18.79
CA ARG A 49 10.30 14.82 18.51
C ARG A 49 10.86 13.51 17.95
N LEU A 50 11.77 13.60 16.98
CA LEU A 50 12.47 12.42 16.42
C LEU A 50 13.15 11.58 17.52
N SER A 51 13.78 12.23 18.50
CA SER A 51 14.48 11.57 19.61
C SER A 51 13.54 10.83 20.59
N SER A 52 12.24 11.14 20.58
CA SER A 52 11.25 10.47 21.43
C SER A 52 10.85 9.11 20.87
N VAL A 53 11.14 8.80 19.59
CA VAL A 53 10.79 7.52 18.96
C VAL A 53 11.82 6.48 19.33
N THR A 54 11.65 5.91 20.50
CA THR A 54 12.45 4.79 21.02
C THR A 54 11.78 3.45 20.73
N PRO A 55 12.46 2.31 20.89
CA PRO A 55 11.82 0.99 20.80
C PRO A 55 10.60 0.87 21.71
N ASN A 56 10.67 1.36 22.95
CA ASN A 56 9.54 1.36 23.88
C ASN A 56 8.38 2.25 23.40
N TRP A 57 8.67 3.42 22.81
CA TRP A 57 7.64 4.25 22.19
C TRP A 57 6.92 3.52 21.06
N LEU A 58 7.65 2.77 20.22
CA LEU A 58 7.08 1.97 19.13
C LEU A 58 6.20 0.84 19.64
N THR A 59 6.59 0.16 20.72
CA THR A 59 5.75 -0.86 21.38
C THR A 59 4.44 -0.23 21.85
N ARG A 60 4.50 0.86 22.60
CA ARG A 60 3.30 1.56 23.10
C ARG A 60 2.41 2.07 21.97
N TYR A 61 2.99 2.50 20.84
CA TYR A 61 2.20 2.92 19.67
C TYR A 61 1.51 1.72 19.00
N ALA A 62 2.19 0.57 18.91
CA ALA A 62 1.58 -0.66 18.40
C ALA A 62 0.42 -1.11 19.30
N ASP A 63 0.61 -1.12 20.62
CA ASP A 63 -0.41 -1.48 21.60
C ASP A 63 -1.62 -0.52 21.55
N PHE A 64 -1.36 0.78 21.36
CA PHE A 64 -2.42 1.78 21.16
C PHE A 64 -3.27 1.46 19.93
N LEU A 65 -2.64 1.12 18.80
CA LEU A 65 -3.35 0.76 17.56
C LEU A 65 -4.12 -0.56 17.71
N ASP A 66 -3.58 -1.53 18.45
CA ASP A 66 -4.26 -2.80 18.75
C ASP A 66 -5.49 -2.56 19.61
N ASN A 67 -5.39 -1.73 20.64
CA ASN A 67 -6.51 -1.30 21.49
C ASN A 67 -7.58 -0.51 20.71
N GLU A 68 -7.22 0.17 19.61
CA GLU A 68 -8.18 0.74 18.64
C GLU A 68 -8.83 -0.34 17.73
N GLY A 69 -8.55 -1.62 17.93
CA GLY A 69 -9.06 -2.73 17.13
C GLY A 69 -8.42 -2.85 15.74
N LYS A 70 -7.23 -2.28 15.51
CA LYS A 70 -6.53 -2.42 14.24
C LYS A 70 -5.94 -3.82 14.10
N LYS A 71 -6.12 -4.43 12.93
CA LYS A 71 -5.50 -5.72 12.62
C LYS A 71 -3.98 -5.60 12.58
N GLN A 72 -3.26 -6.66 12.99
CA GLN A 72 -1.79 -6.71 13.00
C GLN A 72 -1.16 -6.28 11.65
N THR A 73 -1.80 -6.62 10.53
CA THR A 73 -1.35 -6.18 9.20
C THR A 73 -1.41 -4.65 9.04
N THR A 74 -2.43 -4.00 9.59
CA THR A 74 -2.59 -2.53 9.57
C THR A 74 -1.56 -1.88 10.46
N ILE A 75 -1.34 -2.40 11.68
CA ILE A 75 -0.31 -1.94 12.61
C ILE A 75 1.06 -2.00 11.93
N ALA A 76 1.38 -3.14 11.27
CA ALA A 76 2.61 -3.30 10.53
C ALA A 76 2.77 -2.28 9.38
N ILE A 77 1.68 -1.89 8.70
CA ILE A 77 1.71 -0.83 7.67
C ILE A 77 2.07 0.52 8.29
N HIS A 78 1.42 0.91 9.40
CA HIS A 78 1.72 2.14 10.13
C HIS A 78 3.20 2.19 10.54
N LEU A 79 3.71 1.12 11.15
CA LEU A 79 5.09 1.03 11.61
C LEU A 79 6.11 1.05 10.47
N ARG A 80 5.83 0.39 9.33
CA ARG A 80 6.69 0.46 8.13
C ARG A 80 6.72 1.86 7.53
N THR A 81 5.58 2.56 7.53
CA THR A 81 5.48 3.94 7.05
C THR A 81 6.26 4.88 7.95
N LEU A 82 6.14 4.74 9.27
CA LEU A 82 6.94 5.49 10.23
C LEU A 82 8.44 5.18 10.07
N ARG A 83 8.81 3.90 9.88
CA ARG A 83 10.21 3.51 9.63
C ARG A 83 10.78 4.18 8.39
N ALA A 84 9.97 4.37 7.33
CA ALA A 84 10.44 5.09 6.14
C ALA A 84 10.80 6.55 6.47
N ILE A 85 9.98 7.26 7.25
CA ILE A 85 10.27 8.63 7.71
C ILE A 85 11.53 8.66 8.60
N ILE A 86 11.67 7.72 9.53
CA ILE A 86 12.87 7.63 10.39
C ILE A 86 14.13 7.32 9.56
N ASN A 87 14.01 6.51 8.50
CA ASN A 87 15.12 6.28 7.57
C ASN A 87 15.52 7.55 6.82
N GLU A 88 14.56 8.35 6.38
CA GLU A 88 14.84 9.66 5.75
C GLU A 88 15.59 10.57 6.74
N ALA A 89 15.13 10.64 7.99
CA ALA A 89 15.82 11.39 9.04
C ALA A 89 17.25 10.90 9.30
N ARG A 90 17.46 9.57 9.31
CA ARG A 90 18.79 8.96 9.44
C ARG A 90 19.71 9.31 8.27
N HIS A 91 19.23 9.18 7.04
CA HIS A 91 20.00 9.51 5.84
C HIS A 91 20.35 11.01 5.75
N ALA A 92 19.47 11.87 6.29
CA ALA A 92 19.72 13.31 6.41
C ALA A 92 20.63 13.70 7.60
N GLY A 93 21.12 12.73 8.39
CA GLY A 93 21.97 12.99 9.56
C GLY A 93 21.25 13.64 10.75
N LEU A 94 19.90 13.63 10.75
CA LEU A 94 19.08 14.25 11.80
C LEU A 94 19.00 13.40 13.07
N ILE A 95 19.31 12.11 12.97
CA ILE A 95 19.43 11.18 14.10
C ILE A 95 20.74 10.39 13.96
N LYS A 96 21.34 10.07 15.11
CA LYS A 96 22.52 9.22 15.17
C LYS A 96 22.13 7.74 14.98
N GLU A 97 23.05 6.92 14.50
CA GLU A 97 22.82 5.48 14.34
C GLU A 97 22.42 4.79 15.66
N SER A 98 22.98 5.23 16.78
CA SER A 98 22.62 4.76 18.12
C SER A 98 21.17 5.05 18.51
N GLN A 99 20.55 6.08 17.92
CA GLN A 99 19.18 6.51 18.19
C GLN A 99 18.15 5.85 17.26
N TYR A 100 18.63 5.10 16.23
CA TYR A 100 17.74 4.43 15.28
C TYR A 100 16.96 3.32 15.98
N PRO A 101 15.60 3.37 16.02
CA PRO A 101 14.83 2.52 16.93
C PRO A 101 14.46 1.14 16.36
N PHE A 102 14.67 0.89 15.07
CA PHE A 102 14.26 -0.36 14.41
C PHE A 102 15.43 -1.32 14.18
N GLY A 103 15.14 -2.62 14.12
CA GLY A 103 16.09 -3.67 13.74
C GLY A 103 16.33 -4.69 14.85
N ARG A 104 17.23 -5.63 14.55
CA ARG A 104 17.61 -6.71 15.47
C ARG A 104 18.14 -6.16 16.80
N GLY A 105 17.60 -6.66 17.91
CA GLY A 105 17.92 -6.17 19.25
C GLY A 105 17.31 -4.81 19.62
N ARG A 106 16.43 -4.28 18.75
CA ARG A 106 15.65 -3.06 18.95
C ARG A 106 14.17 -3.38 18.71
N TYR A 107 13.42 -2.53 18.00
CA TYR A 107 12.04 -2.82 17.64
C TYR A 107 11.95 -3.55 16.30
N GLU A 108 11.41 -4.75 16.29
CA GLU A 108 11.13 -5.53 15.08
C GLU A 108 9.63 -5.50 14.75
N ILE A 109 9.31 -5.08 13.52
CA ILE A 109 7.92 -4.97 13.07
C ILE A 109 7.36 -6.37 12.84
N GLN A 110 6.40 -6.77 13.66
CA GLN A 110 5.69 -8.03 13.50
C GLN A 110 4.85 -7.99 12.23
N SER A 111 4.98 -9.02 11.39
CA SER A 111 4.15 -9.18 10.20
C SER A 111 2.95 -10.04 10.54
N GLY A 112 1.74 -9.52 10.36
CA GLY A 112 0.55 -10.34 10.47
C GLY A 112 0.53 -11.44 9.39
N ALA A 113 0.08 -12.62 9.75
CA ALA A 113 -0.20 -13.68 8.80
C ALA A 113 -1.40 -13.27 7.93
N GLY A 114 -1.13 -12.93 6.67
CA GLY A 114 -2.20 -12.67 5.69
C GLY A 114 -2.92 -13.97 5.38
N ARG A 115 -4.26 -13.99 5.53
CA ARG A 115 -5.05 -15.14 5.09
C ARG A 115 -5.04 -15.14 3.55
N LYS A 116 -4.33 -16.11 2.96
CA LYS A 116 -4.43 -16.38 1.52
C LYS A 116 -5.70 -17.17 1.29
N MET A 117 -6.68 -16.57 0.66
CA MET A 117 -7.89 -17.26 0.21
C MET A 117 -7.79 -17.42 -1.32
N ALA A 118 -7.48 -18.63 -1.76
CA ALA A 118 -7.67 -19.02 -3.14
C ALA A 118 -9.07 -19.62 -3.28
N LEU A 119 -9.79 -19.25 -4.32
CA LEU A 119 -11.06 -19.88 -4.69
C LEU A 119 -10.78 -21.24 -5.31
N THR A 120 -11.65 -22.22 -5.03
CA THR A 120 -11.62 -23.50 -5.75
C THR A 120 -12.20 -23.36 -7.16
N VAL A 121 -11.95 -24.34 -8.03
CA VAL A 121 -12.49 -24.32 -9.39
C VAL A 121 -14.02 -24.32 -9.37
N GLU A 122 -14.64 -25.05 -8.44
CA GLU A 122 -16.09 -25.08 -8.25
C GLU A 122 -16.63 -23.70 -7.85
N GLN A 123 -15.96 -22.99 -6.94
CA GLN A 123 -16.33 -21.63 -6.54
C GLN A 123 -16.19 -20.64 -7.70
N ILE A 124 -15.16 -20.78 -8.51
CA ILE A 124 -14.98 -19.98 -9.74
C ILE A 124 -16.12 -20.26 -10.71
N GLY A 125 -16.49 -21.54 -10.89
CA GLY A 125 -17.63 -21.97 -11.70
C GLY A 125 -18.95 -21.38 -11.21
N GLN A 126 -19.19 -21.37 -9.89
CA GLN A 126 -20.39 -20.77 -9.28
C GLN A 126 -20.46 -19.26 -9.58
N ILE A 127 -19.35 -18.53 -9.43
CA ILE A 127 -19.30 -17.09 -9.76
C ILE A 127 -19.56 -16.89 -11.27
N ALA A 128 -18.92 -17.69 -12.12
CA ALA A 128 -19.02 -17.56 -13.57
C ALA A 128 -20.44 -17.77 -14.11
N ASN A 129 -21.23 -18.58 -13.41
CA ASN A 129 -22.59 -18.94 -13.82
C ASN A 129 -23.67 -18.27 -12.91
N TYR A 130 -23.26 -17.42 -11.99
CA TYR A 130 -24.22 -16.73 -11.11
C TYR A 130 -25.09 -15.76 -11.91
N ASP A 131 -26.39 -15.87 -11.74
CA ASP A 131 -27.40 -15.01 -12.35
C ASP A 131 -28.57 -14.84 -11.37
N ASP A 132 -28.89 -13.61 -11.06
CA ASP A 132 -30.05 -13.21 -10.24
C ASP A 132 -31.08 -12.39 -11.03
N GLY A 133 -30.91 -12.34 -12.38
CA GLY A 133 -31.74 -11.54 -13.27
C GLY A 133 -31.39 -10.06 -13.29
N SER A 134 -30.41 -9.61 -12.52
CA SER A 134 -29.99 -8.20 -12.47
C SER A 134 -28.87 -7.89 -13.46
N GLU A 135 -29.06 -6.91 -14.34
CA GLU A 135 -28.03 -6.42 -15.25
C GLU A 135 -26.77 -5.93 -14.52
N ALA A 136 -26.93 -5.33 -13.34
CA ALA A 136 -25.79 -4.86 -12.55
C ALA A 136 -24.95 -6.04 -12.07
N THR A 137 -25.58 -7.10 -11.56
CA THR A 137 -24.89 -8.32 -11.14
C THR A 137 -24.20 -9.00 -12.31
N ALA A 138 -24.87 -9.14 -13.47
CA ALA A 138 -24.27 -9.68 -14.66
C ALA A 138 -23.00 -8.92 -15.08
N ARG A 139 -23.06 -7.58 -15.07
CA ARG A 139 -21.90 -6.71 -15.37
C ARG A 139 -20.74 -6.90 -14.41
N TYR A 140 -21.02 -6.96 -13.09
CA TYR A 140 -19.96 -7.16 -12.09
C TYR A 140 -19.36 -8.57 -12.17
N ARG A 141 -20.17 -9.60 -12.46
CA ARG A 141 -19.70 -10.96 -12.74
C ARG A 141 -18.74 -10.96 -13.93
N ASP A 142 -19.12 -10.30 -15.03
CA ASP A 142 -18.34 -10.23 -16.24
C ASP A 142 -17.02 -9.47 -16.02
N TYR A 143 -17.03 -8.36 -15.30
CA TYR A 143 -15.79 -7.68 -14.89
C TYR A 143 -14.90 -8.59 -14.04
N TRP A 144 -15.46 -9.31 -13.08
CA TRP A 144 -14.69 -10.22 -12.24
C TRP A 144 -14.07 -11.35 -13.07
N LEU A 145 -14.84 -11.95 -13.99
CA LEU A 145 -14.35 -12.99 -14.91
C LEU A 145 -13.23 -12.47 -15.81
N PHE A 146 -13.40 -11.29 -16.37
CA PHE A 146 -12.38 -10.65 -17.18
C PHE A 146 -11.08 -10.44 -16.38
N LEU A 147 -11.18 -9.89 -15.17
CA LEU A 147 -10.03 -9.70 -14.31
C LEU A 147 -9.33 -11.03 -13.98
N TYR A 148 -10.09 -12.08 -13.72
CA TYR A 148 -9.58 -13.41 -13.44
C TYR A 148 -8.86 -14.01 -14.67
N LEU A 149 -9.49 -13.98 -15.82
CA LEU A 149 -8.95 -14.52 -17.09
C LEU A 149 -7.73 -13.72 -17.58
N CYS A 150 -7.63 -12.44 -17.22
CA CYS A 150 -6.42 -11.63 -17.42
C CYS A 150 -5.31 -11.89 -16.37
N ASN A 151 -5.18 -13.12 -15.87
CA ASN A 151 -4.17 -13.50 -14.86
C ASN A 151 -4.24 -12.67 -13.57
N GLY A 152 -5.44 -12.24 -13.16
CA GLY A 152 -5.65 -11.41 -11.97
C GLY A 152 -5.16 -9.97 -12.16
N ILE A 153 -5.45 -9.36 -13.30
CA ILE A 153 -5.16 -7.94 -13.52
C ILE A 153 -5.77 -7.09 -12.41
N ASN A 154 -5.04 -6.10 -11.93
CA ASN A 154 -5.56 -5.19 -10.91
C ASN A 154 -6.62 -4.26 -11.52
N VAL A 155 -7.69 -3.94 -10.78
CA VAL A 155 -8.76 -3.03 -11.22
C VAL A 155 -8.20 -1.68 -11.72
N ALA A 156 -7.15 -1.14 -11.08
CA ALA A 156 -6.51 0.10 -11.49
C ALA A 156 -5.81 0.00 -12.86
N ASP A 157 -5.34 -1.19 -13.25
CA ASP A 157 -4.76 -1.44 -14.56
C ASP A 157 -5.88 -1.74 -15.58
N PHE A 158 -6.91 -2.52 -15.18
CA PHE A 158 -8.07 -2.85 -16.01
C PHE A 158 -8.80 -1.62 -16.55
N VAL A 159 -9.13 -0.64 -15.70
CA VAL A 159 -9.85 0.58 -16.11
C VAL A 159 -9.05 1.48 -17.07
N LYS A 160 -7.79 1.17 -17.32
CA LYS A 160 -6.92 1.89 -18.25
C LYS A 160 -6.69 1.15 -19.55
N LEU A 161 -7.13 -0.10 -19.66
CA LEU A 161 -7.01 -0.87 -20.89
C LEU A 161 -7.73 -0.16 -22.04
N ARG A 162 -7.14 -0.22 -23.21
CA ARG A 162 -7.68 0.31 -24.46
C ARG A 162 -7.56 -0.74 -25.54
N TYR A 163 -8.37 -0.65 -26.58
CA TYR A 163 -8.30 -1.57 -27.73
C TYR A 163 -6.90 -1.66 -28.35
N ARG A 164 -6.10 -0.60 -28.29
CA ARG A 164 -4.70 -0.62 -28.78
C ARG A 164 -3.77 -1.52 -27.96
N ASP A 165 -4.19 -1.91 -26.75
CA ASP A 165 -3.43 -2.81 -25.89
C ASP A 165 -3.69 -4.28 -26.25
N ILE A 166 -4.54 -4.53 -27.26
CA ILE A 166 -4.79 -5.84 -27.87
C ILE A 166 -3.83 -5.99 -29.03
N VAL A 167 -2.91 -6.94 -28.95
CA VAL A 167 -1.90 -7.22 -29.96
C VAL A 167 -1.88 -8.73 -30.22
N ASN A 168 -2.11 -9.16 -31.46
CA ASN A 168 -2.06 -10.57 -31.89
C ASN A 168 -2.92 -11.52 -31.00
N GLY A 169 -4.11 -11.09 -30.59
CA GLY A 169 -5.01 -11.91 -29.78
C GLY A 169 -4.65 -11.96 -28.29
N GLU A 170 -3.72 -11.11 -27.85
CA GLU A 170 -3.32 -10.95 -26.45
C GLU A 170 -3.61 -9.54 -25.95
N ILE A 171 -3.96 -9.41 -24.66
CA ILE A 171 -3.97 -8.14 -23.95
C ILE A 171 -2.59 -7.92 -23.36
N CYS A 172 -1.93 -6.85 -23.79
CA CYS A 172 -0.58 -6.48 -23.39
C CYS A 172 -0.62 -5.23 -22.49
N PHE A 173 -0.15 -5.34 -21.25
CA PHE A 173 -0.14 -4.18 -20.33
C PHE A 173 1.05 -4.20 -19.38
N VAL A 174 1.43 -3.02 -18.88
CA VAL A 174 2.45 -2.86 -17.85
C VAL A 174 1.77 -2.52 -16.53
N ARG A 175 2.09 -3.28 -15.48
CA ARG A 175 1.50 -3.09 -14.16
C ARG A 175 1.91 -1.75 -13.56
N GLN A 176 0.95 -0.84 -13.38
CA GLN A 176 1.17 0.52 -12.88
C GLN A 176 1.89 0.55 -11.51
N LYS A 177 1.55 -0.39 -10.61
CA LYS A 177 2.14 -0.45 -9.27
C LYS A 177 3.66 -0.66 -9.30
N THR A 178 4.16 -1.41 -10.27
CA THR A 178 5.58 -1.81 -10.37
C THR A 178 6.32 -1.10 -11.49
N GLU A 179 5.63 -0.40 -12.40
CA GLU A 179 6.22 0.30 -13.55
C GLU A 179 7.39 1.22 -13.18
N ARG A 180 7.28 1.90 -12.02
CA ARG A 180 8.28 2.89 -11.56
C ARG A 180 9.35 2.31 -10.63
N THR A 181 9.19 1.08 -10.18
CA THR A 181 10.11 0.44 -9.20
C THR A 181 10.99 -0.63 -9.83
N THR A 182 10.65 -1.11 -11.01
CA THR A 182 11.44 -2.07 -11.77
C THR A 182 12.33 -1.36 -12.79
N ARG A 183 13.62 -1.72 -12.82
CA ARG A 183 14.57 -1.17 -13.83
C ARG A 183 14.20 -1.56 -15.25
N VAL A 184 13.54 -2.70 -15.43
CA VAL A 184 13.07 -3.20 -16.72
C VAL A 184 11.54 -3.25 -16.66
N ARG A 185 10.86 -2.57 -17.57
CA ARG A 185 9.40 -2.67 -17.74
C ARG A 185 9.04 -4.09 -18.13
N LYS A 186 8.34 -4.79 -17.24
CA LYS A 186 7.83 -6.13 -17.53
C LYS A 186 6.41 -6.01 -18.05
N GLU A 187 6.24 -6.30 -19.35
CA GLU A 187 4.94 -6.43 -19.95
C GLU A 187 4.27 -7.73 -19.47
N ILE A 188 3.01 -7.63 -19.12
CA ILE A 188 2.16 -8.77 -18.80
C ILE A 188 1.27 -9.00 -20.01
N ARG A 189 1.18 -10.26 -20.45
CA ARG A 189 0.36 -10.68 -21.56
C ARG A 189 -0.71 -11.66 -21.08
N ALA A 190 -1.92 -11.48 -21.54
CA ALA A 190 -3.03 -12.37 -21.29
C ALA A 190 -3.71 -12.73 -22.61
N ILE A 191 -3.79 -14.01 -22.91
CA ILE A 191 -4.45 -14.51 -24.13
C ILE A 191 -5.95 -14.21 -24.03
N ILE A 192 -6.53 -13.63 -25.07
CA ILE A 192 -7.96 -13.40 -25.16
C ILE A 192 -8.65 -14.73 -25.44
N THR A 193 -9.46 -15.17 -24.49
CA THR A 193 -10.28 -16.38 -24.63
C THR A 193 -11.63 -16.05 -25.24
N ASP A 194 -12.34 -17.05 -25.80
CA ASP A 194 -13.70 -16.89 -26.34
C ASP A 194 -14.66 -16.31 -25.29
N ARG A 195 -14.44 -16.63 -24.02
CA ARG A 195 -15.25 -16.07 -22.91
C ARG A 195 -14.97 -14.57 -22.73
N MET A 196 -13.73 -14.13 -22.86
CA MET A 196 -13.38 -12.71 -22.76
C MET A 196 -13.91 -11.89 -23.94
N GLN A 197 -14.03 -12.50 -25.12
CA GLN A 197 -14.60 -11.83 -26.29
C GLN A 197 -16.11 -11.56 -26.15
N LYS A 198 -16.79 -12.29 -25.28
CA LYS A 198 -18.23 -12.13 -25.01
C LYS A 198 -18.53 -11.13 -23.90
N ILE A 199 -17.53 -10.66 -23.21
CA ILE A 199 -17.59 -9.64 -22.15
C ILE A 199 -17.27 -8.27 -22.72
#